data_8cdbfc1148a60ed60129eba9097f03f1
#
_entry.id   8cdbfc1148a60ed60129eba9097f03f1
#
_cell.length_a   1.000
_cell.length_b   1.000
_cell.length_c   1.000
_cell.angle_alpha   90.00
_cell.angle_beta   90.00
_cell.angle_gamma   90.00
#
_symmetry.space_group_name_H-M   'P 1'
#
loop_
_entity.id
_entity.type
_entity.pdbx_description
1 polymer ?
#
loop_
_entity_poly.entity_id
_entity_poly.type
_entity_poly.pdbx_seq_one_letter_code
_entity_poly.pdbx_strand_id
1 'polypeptide(L)'
;KEYSQKYRTLFSFYKGLLVLENIIQITLKVRVPMLLGYNVVCDRYIYDTIITDLGIYYNNQQQILDSIQKLYNYVPKPDIVFVLDVPDNVSLSRKDDIEHINYISNARKHYRKLHETYQFTYIDTSGLREEVENVITSTYDRHTTEDV
;
A
#
# COMPACT_ATOMS: atom_id res chain seq x y z
N LYS A 1 6.45 -16.58 -20.29
CA LYS A 1 5.53 -17.59 -19.70
C LYS A 1 6.22 -18.93 -19.38
N GLU A 2 7.20 -19.37 -20.17
CA GLU A 2 7.92 -20.64 -19.94
C GLU A 2 8.83 -20.62 -18.71
N TYR A 3 9.47 -19.50 -18.43
CA TYR A 3 10.34 -19.34 -17.25
C TYR A 3 9.58 -19.49 -15.92
N SER A 4 8.29 -19.09 -15.85
CA SER A 4 7.50 -19.12 -14.61
C SER A 4 7.14 -20.53 -14.15
N GLN A 5 7.01 -21.51 -15.07
CA GLN A 5 6.70 -22.90 -14.69
C GLN A 5 7.91 -23.64 -14.12
N LYS A 6 9.11 -23.46 -14.70
CA LYS A 6 10.34 -24.13 -14.27
C LYS A 6 10.79 -23.74 -12.87
N TYR A 7 10.46 -22.50 -12.43
CA TYR A 7 10.88 -21.96 -11.13
C TYR A 7 9.70 -21.72 -10.17
N ARG A 8 8.55 -22.32 -10.43
CA ARG A 8 7.32 -22.12 -9.64
C ARG A 8 7.53 -22.38 -8.14
N THR A 9 8.28 -23.42 -7.79
CA THR A 9 8.56 -23.77 -6.40
C THR A 9 9.52 -22.76 -5.74
N LEU A 10 10.60 -22.39 -6.44
CA LEU A 10 11.55 -21.38 -5.97
C LEU A 10 10.87 -20.02 -5.81
N PHE A 11 10.00 -19.68 -6.73
CA PHE A 11 9.22 -18.46 -6.69
C PHE A 11 8.20 -18.44 -5.53
N SER A 12 7.52 -19.56 -5.29
CA SER A 12 6.60 -19.67 -4.13
C SER A 12 7.36 -19.53 -2.81
N PHE A 13 8.56 -20.08 -2.71
CA PHE A 13 9.42 -19.91 -1.55
C PHE A 13 9.87 -18.44 -1.37
N TYR A 14 10.29 -17.77 -2.45
CA TYR A 14 10.66 -16.35 -2.42
C TYR A 14 9.49 -15.46 -1.96
N LYS A 15 8.28 -15.68 -2.49
CA LYS A 15 7.06 -14.99 -2.01
C LYS A 15 6.83 -15.21 -0.51
N GLY A 16 6.99 -16.45 -0.05
CA GLY A 16 6.85 -16.78 1.37
C GLY A 16 7.85 -16.03 2.24
N LEU A 17 9.10 -15.91 1.81
CA LEU A 17 10.13 -15.14 2.52
C LEU A 17 9.81 -13.65 2.57
N LEU A 18 9.39 -13.03 1.47
CA LEU A 18 8.99 -11.63 1.42
C LEU A 18 7.83 -11.34 2.37
N VAL A 19 6.81 -12.20 2.37
CA VAL A 19 5.66 -12.06 3.25
C VAL A 19 6.08 -12.23 4.72
N LEU A 20 6.91 -13.21 5.03
CA LEU A 20 7.42 -13.43 6.39
C LEU A 20 8.24 -12.25 6.89
N GLU A 21 9.15 -11.73 6.07
CA GLU A 21 9.94 -10.54 6.38
C GLU A 21 9.03 -9.34 6.69
N ASN A 22 8.03 -9.09 5.87
CA ASN A 22 7.05 -8.03 6.10
C ASN A 22 6.30 -8.22 7.43
N ILE A 23 5.82 -9.43 7.73
CA ILE A 23 5.12 -9.72 8.99
C ILE A 23 6.03 -9.44 10.19
N ILE A 24 7.30 -9.86 10.14
CA ILE A 24 8.28 -9.60 11.20
C ILE A 24 8.51 -8.11 11.38
N GLN A 25 8.76 -7.38 10.29
CA GLN A 25 8.97 -5.92 10.34
C GLN A 25 7.75 -5.19 10.90
N ILE A 26 6.55 -5.52 10.44
CA ILE A 26 5.30 -4.92 10.92
C ILE A 26 5.08 -5.27 12.40
N THR A 27 5.36 -6.49 12.81
CA THR A 27 5.24 -6.88 14.21
C THR A 27 6.14 -6.02 15.09
N LEU A 28 7.40 -5.86 14.73
CA LEU A 28 8.37 -5.11 15.53
C LEU A 28 8.16 -3.59 15.47
N LYS A 29 7.86 -3.05 14.27
CA LYS A 29 7.82 -1.59 14.07
C LYS A 29 6.42 -0.98 14.23
N VAL A 30 5.38 -1.81 14.17
CA VAL A 30 3.99 -1.35 14.26
C VAL A 30 3.31 -1.95 15.50
N ARG A 31 3.18 -3.27 15.55
CA ARG A 31 2.40 -3.91 16.63
C ARG A 31 3.01 -3.67 18.02
N VAL A 32 4.33 -3.76 18.16
CA VAL A 32 4.97 -3.52 19.47
C VAL A 32 4.78 -2.08 19.94
N PRO A 33 5.04 -1.01 19.15
CA PRO A 33 4.72 0.36 19.54
C PRO A 33 3.23 0.57 19.86
N MET A 34 2.31 0.01 19.07
CA MET A 34 0.86 0.09 19.36
C MET A 34 0.51 -0.51 20.73
N LEU A 35 1.09 -1.66 21.09
CA LEU A 35 0.90 -2.27 22.40
C LEU A 35 1.47 -1.43 23.55
N LEU A 36 2.43 -0.56 23.26
CA LEU A 36 3.00 0.41 24.21
C LEU A 36 2.20 1.74 24.26
N GLY A 37 1.08 1.83 23.53
CA GLY A 37 0.21 3.01 23.52
C GLY A 37 0.61 4.11 22.53
N TYR A 38 1.49 3.83 21.58
CA TYR A 38 1.88 4.81 20.56
C TYR A 38 0.94 4.77 19.35
N ASN A 39 0.63 5.95 18.79
CA ASN A 39 0.10 6.07 17.45
C ASN A 39 1.22 5.84 16.44
N VAL A 40 1.00 4.98 15.46
CA VAL A 40 2.02 4.57 14.50
C VAL A 40 1.62 5.04 13.10
N VAL A 41 2.51 5.81 12.47
CA VAL A 41 2.37 6.21 11.06
C VAL A 41 3.35 5.40 10.21
N CYS A 42 2.84 4.76 9.17
CA CYS A 42 3.63 3.96 8.25
C CYS A 42 3.74 4.67 6.90
N ASP A 43 4.97 4.93 6.45
CA ASP A 43 5.23 5.20 5.04
C ASP A 43 5.29 3.85 4.32
N ARG A 44 4.27 3.58 3.51
CA ARG A 44 3.97 2.29 2.90
C ARG A 44 3.55 1.22 3.92
N TYR A 45 2.69 0.31 3.47
CA TYR A 45 2.21 -0.80 4.28
C TYR A 45 2.00 -2.04 3.40
N ILE A 46 1.29 -3.06 3.92
CA ILE A 46 1.04 -4.33 3.22
C ILE A 46 0.48 -4.16 1.80
N TYR A 47 -0.28 -3.10 1.56
CA TYR A 47 -0.87 -2.82 0.24
C TYR A 47 0.21 -2.57 -0.81
N ASP A 48 1.25 -1.81 -0.44
CA ASP A 48 2.35 -1.51 -1.34
C ASP A 48 3.09 -2.80 -1.72
N THR A 49 3.47 -3.62 -0.75
CA THR A 49 4.11 -4.93 -1.01
C THR A 49 3.25 -5.81 -1.93
N ILE A 50 1.93 -5.90 -1.67
CA ILE A 50 1.05 -6.75 -2.48
C ILE A 50 0.86 -6.18 -3.88
N ILE A 51 0.71 -4.88 -4.03
CA ILE A 51 0.44 -4.25 -5.32
C ILE A 51 1.72 -4.10 -6.13
N THR A 52 2.82 -3.64 -5.51
CA THR A 52 4.04 -3.29 -6.21
C THR A 52 4.99 -4.46 -6.37
N ASP A 53 5.24 -5.22 -5.31
CA ASP A 53 6.22 -6.30 -5.34
C ASP A 53 5.62 -7.62 -5.83
N LEU A 54 4.37 -7.88 -5.46
CA LEU A 54 3.68 -9.11 -5.80
C LEU A 54 2.61 -8.95 -6.89
N GLY A 55 2.21 -7.71 -7.22
CA GLY A 55 1.11 -7.44 -8.14
C GLY A 55 1.28 -8.00 -9.55
N ILE A 56 2.52 -8.05 -10.05
CA ILE A 56 2.85 -8.66 -11.36
C ILE A 56 2.53 -10.16 -11.44
N TYR A 57 2.37 -10.82 -10.30
CA TYR A 57 2.11 -12.25 -10.19
C TYR A 57 0.64 -12.59 -9.97
N TYR A 58 -0.20 -11.59 -9.75
CA TYR A 58 -1.64 -11.78 -9.59
C TYR A 58 -2.33 -11.66 -10.95
N ASN A 59 -3.19 -12.64 -11.24
CA ASN A 59 -3.93 -12.67 -12.51
C ASN A 59 -5.18 -11.80 -12.49
N ASN A 60 -5.71 -11.50 -11.30
CA ASN A 60 -6.93 -10.72 -11.14
C ASN A 60 -6.97 -10.02 -9.78
N GLN A 61 -7.89 -9.06 -9.65
CA GLN A 61 -8.09 -8.25 -8.46
C GLN A 61 -8.49 -9.08 -7.22
N GLN A 62 -9.25 -10.16 -7.41
CA GLN A 62 -9.69 -11.00 -6.30
C GLN A 62 -8.50 -11.62 -5.56
N GLN A 63 -7.47 -12.05 -6.29
CA GLN A 63 -6.26 -12.60 -5.67
C GLN A 63 -5.51 -11.55 -4.82
N ILE A 64 -5.55 -10.28 -5.22
CA ILE A 64 -4.98 -9.17 -4.45
C ILE A 64 -5.78 -9.00 -3.15
N LEU A 65 -7.12 -8.92 -3.23
CA LEU A 65 -8.00 -8.81 -2.07
C LEU A 65 -7.83 -9.98 -1.10
N ASP A 66 -7.82 -11.21 -1.61
CA ASP A 66 -7.62 -12.42 -0.80
C ASP A 66 -6.26 -12.43 -0.10
N SER A 67 -5.23 -11.89 -0.75
CA SER A 67 -3.88 -11.80 -0.17
C SER A 67 -3.83 -10.77 0.96
N ILE A 68 -4.46 -9.61 0.78
CA ILE A 68 -4.60 -8.59 1.83
C ILE A 68 -5.38 -9.15 3.01
N GLN A 69 -6.52 -9.77 2.75
CA GLN A 69 -7.37 -10.35 3.78
C GLN A 69 -6.64 -11.42 4.61
N LYS A 70 -5.84 -12.26 3.96
CA LYS A 70 -4.99 -13.25 4.64
C LYS A 70 -3.93 -12.60 5.53
N LEU A 71 -3.31 -11.51 5.06
CA LEU A 71 -2.29 -10.80 5.84
C LEU A 71 -2.87 -10.13 7.08
N TYR A 72 -4.11 -9.67 7.06
CA TYR A 72 -4.77 -9.11 8.25
C TYR A 72 -4.95 -10.09 9.41
N ASN A 73 -4.79 -11.40 9.18
CA ASN A 73 -4.72 -12.36 10.28
C ASN A 73 -3.41 -12.28 11.07
N TYR A 74 -2.37 -11.64 10.50
CA TYR A 74 -1.03 -11.58 11.08
C TYR A 74 -0.58 -10.16 11.43
N VAL A 75 -1.13 -9.16 10.77
CA VAL A 75 -0.72 -7.75 10.95
C VAL A 75 -1.93 -6.88 11.32
N PRO A 76 -1.72 -5.77 12.06
CA PRO A 76 -2.79 -4.85 12.39
C PRO A 76 -3.47 -4.30 11.12
N LYS A 77 -4.77 -4.12 11.16
CA LYS A 77 -5.48 -3.37 10.14
C LYS A 77 -5.29 -1.87 10.45
N PRO A 78 -4.90 -1.03 9.47
CA PRO A 78 -4.79 0.41 9.73
C PRO A 78 -6.18 1.04 9.92
N ASP A 79 -6.27 2.01 10.81
CA ASP A 79 -7.49 2.77 11.07
C ASP A 79 -7.78 3.71 9.90
N ILE A 80 -6.74 4.38 9.36
CA ILE A 80 -6.84 5.25 8.20
C ILE A 80 -5.72 4.96 7.20
N VAL A 81 -6.05 5.02 5.90
CA VAL A 81 -5.08 4.88 4.81
C VAL A 81 -5.18 6.08 3.88
N PHE A 82 -4.12 6.87 3.82
CA PHE A 82 -3.98 7.95 2.84
C PHE A 82 -3.31 7.43 1.57
N VAL A 83 -3.94 7.65 0.42
CA VAL A 83 -3.35 7.42 -0.89
C VAL A 83 -3.00 8.78 -1.48
N LEU A 84 -1.71 9.07 -1.52
CA LEU A 84 -1.19 10.30 -2.11
C LEU A 84 -1.11 10.11 -3.63
N ASP A 85 -1.98 10.77 -4.36
CA ASP A 85 -2.06 10.66 -5.82
C ASP A 85 -1.70 11.99 -6.50
N VAL A 86 -1.15 11.91 -7.70
CA VAL A 86 -0.87 13.06 -8.56
C VAL A 86 -1.35 12.76 -9.98
N PRO A 87 -1.83 13.76 -10.75
CA PRO A 87 -2.10 13.58 -12.17
C PRO A 87 -0.89 13.05 -12.94
N ASP A 88 -1.13 12.26 -14.00
CA ASP A 88 -0.08 11.60 -14.78
C ASP A 88 0.96 12.59 -15.34
N ASN A 89 0.51 13.75 -15.80
CA ASN A 89 1.37 14.81 -16.30
C ASN A 89 2.33 15.37 -15.24
N VAL A 90 1.89 15.46 -13.98
CA VAL A 90 2.73 15.91 -12.85
C VAL A 90 3.69 14.81 -12.43
N SER A 91 3.23 13.56 -12.40
CA SER A 91 4.10 12.42 -12.11
C SER A 91 5.24 12.30 -13.12
N LEU A 92 4.96 12.52 -14.40
CA LEU A 92 5.93 12.49 -15.48
C LEU A 92 6.98 13.60 -15.39
N SER A 93 6.56 14.82 -15.03
CA SER A 93 7.49 15.94 -14.88
C SER A 93 8.46 15.81 -13.70
N ARG A 94 8.14 14.94 -12.74
CA ARG A 94 8.96 14.69 -11.54
C ARG A 94 9.98 13.56 -11.70
N LYS A 95 9.87 12.73 -12.74
CA LYS A 95 10.77 11.59 -13.02
C LYS A 95 11.00 11.44 -14.52
N ASP A 96 12.26 11.44 -14.93
CA ASP A 96 12.68 11.30 -16.33
C ASP A 96 12.59 9.86 -16.88
N ASP A 97 12.02 8.90 -16.14
CA ASP A 97 12.13 7.48 -16.44
C ASP A 97 10.81 6.91 -17.01
N ILE A 98 10.80 6.68 -18.31
CA ILE A 98 9.62 6.23 -19.09
C ILE A 98 9.15 4.81 -18.69
N GLU A 99 10.03 3.93 -18.22
CA GLU A 99 9.67 2.57 -17.80
C GLU A 99 8.73 2.56 -16.58
N HIS A 100 8.78 3.58 -15.74
CA HIS A 100 7.94 3.69 -14.55
C HIS A 100 6.48 4.08 -14.81
N ILE A 101 6.12 4.61 -15.99
CA ILE A 101 4.75 5.08 -16.27
C ILE A 101 3.74 3.94 -16.23
N ASN A 102 4.03 2.86 -16.94
CA ASN A 102 3.15 1.68 -16.99
C ASN A 102 2.99 1.04 -15.61
N TYR A 103 4.06 1.05 -14.82
CA TYR A 103 4.06 0.55 -13.46
C TYR A 103 3.17 1.40 -12.55
N ILE A 104 3.34 2.73 -12.56
CA ILE A 104 2.54 3.67 -11.76
C ILE A 104 1.06 3.60 -12.16
N SER A 105 0.76 3.58 -13.46
CA SER A 105 -0.61 3.47 -13.96
C SER A 105 -1.29 2.16 -13.52
N ASN A 106 -0.57 1.04 -13.54
CA ASN A 106 -1.10 -0.23 -13.08
C ASN A 106 -1.30 -0.25 -11.56
N ALA A 107 -0.34 0.24 -10.78
CA ALA A 107 -0.47 0.37 -9.33
C ALA A 107 -1.69 1.25 -8.97
N ARG A 108 -1.86 2.40 -9.62
CA ARG A 108 -3.01 3.30 -9.43
C ARG A 108 -4.35 2.59 -9.69
N LYS A 109 -4.45 1.76 -10.74
CA LYS A 109 -5.66 0.97 -11.01
C LYS A 109 -5.99 0.02 -9.87
N HIS A 110 -4.98 -0.63 -9.29
CA HIS A 110 -5.17 -1.53 -8.16
C HIS A 110 -5.58 -0.77 -6.90
N TYR A 111 -4.94 0.36 -6.59
CA TYR A 111 -5.33 1.19 -5.45
C TYR A 111 -6.76 1.72 -5.57
N ARG A 112 -7.20 2.18 -6.73
CA ARG A 112 -8.59 2.63 -6.97
C ARG A 112 -9.60 1.52 -6.70
N LYS A 113 -9.31 0.29 -7.12
CA LYS A 113 -10.18 -0.87 -6.83
C LYS A 113 -10.15 -1.27 -5.35
N LEU A 114 -9.02 -1.10 -4.67
CA LEU A 114 -8.93 -1.32 -3.23
C LEU A 114 -9.72 -0.27 -2.44
N HIS A 115 -9.77 0.97 -2.93
CA HIS A 115 -10.59 2.02 -2.32
C HIS A 115 -12.08 1.63 -2.26
N GLU A 116 -12.62 0.97 -3.28
CA GLU A 116 -14.01 0.48 -3.27
C GLU A 116 -14.30 -0.49 -2.11
N THR A 117 -13.28 -1.22 -1.65
CA THR A 117 -13.39 -2.23 -0.57
C THR A 117 -12.98 -1.67 0.79
N TYR A 118 -11.92 -0.87 0.85
CA TYR A 118 -11.27 -0.44 2.09
C TYR A 118 -11.46 1.06 2.39
N GLN A 119 -12.15 1.80 1.53
CA GLN A 119 -12.47 3.23 1.70
C GLN A 119 -11.24 4.10 2.01
N PHE A 120 -10.16 3.94 1.24
CA PHE A 120 -8.95 4.76 1.38
C PHE A 120 -9.23 6.25 1.17
N THR A 121 -8.56 7.10 1.91
CA THR A 121 -8.63 8.55 1.72
C THR A 121 -7.64 8.98 0.65
N TYR A 122 -8.15 9.45 -0.49
CA TYR A 122 -7.32 9.97 -1.58
C TYR A 122 -7.01 11.45 -1.35
N ILE A 123 -5.75 11.81 -1.49
CA ILE A 123 -5.27 13.18 -1.39
C ILE A 123 -4.51 13.54 -2.66
N ASP A 124 -4.96 14.59 -3.35
CA ASP A 124 -4.21 15.17 -4.46
C ASP A 124 -2.97 15.90 -3.93
N THR A 125 -1.81 15.45 -4.38
CA THR A 125 -0.52 16.03 -3.98
C THR A 125 0.11 16.88 -5.10
N SER A 126 -0.69 17.39 -6.03
CA SER A 126 -0.24 18.31 -7.08
C SER A 126 -0.01 19.74 -6.59
N GLY A 127 -0.63 20.12 -5.47
CA GLY A 127 -0.51 21.43 -4.83
C GLY A 127 0.80 21.65 -4.06
N LEU A 128 0.84 22.73 -3.29
CA LEU A 128 1.97 23.03 -2.42
C LEU A 128 2.02 22.01 -1.26
N ARG A 129 3.24 21.72 -0.81
CA ARG A 129 3.46 20.76 0.28
C ARG A 129 2.69 21.12 1.55
N GLU A 130 2.70 22.40 1.93
CA GLU A 130 1.97 22.89 3.11
C GLU A 130 0.45 22.67 3.03
N GLU A 131 -0.14 22.85 1.84
CA GLU A 131 -1.56 22.60 1.61
C GLU A 131 -1.88 21.11 1.78
N VAL A 132 -1.05 20.23 1.24
CA VAL A 132 -1.18 18.78 1.35
C VAL A 132 -1.04 18.34 2.81
N GLU A 133 -0.05 18.85 3.53
CA GLU A 133 0.16 18.58 4.96
C GLU A 133 -1.07 19.00 5.79
N ASN A 134 -1.63 20.18 5.51
CA ASN A 134 -2.83 20.67 6.20
C ASN A 134 -4.06 19.78 5.94
N VAL A 135 -4.23 19.31 4.70
CA VAL A 135 -5.32 18.38 4.34
C VAL A 135 -5.17 17.05 5.09
N ILE A 136 -3.96 16.48 5.13
CA ILE A 136 -3.67 15.24 5.85
C ILE A 136 -3.99 15.41 7.33
N THR A 137 -3.44 16.46 7.96
CA THR A 137 -3.60 16.72 9.39
C THR A 137 -5.08 16.93 9.77
N SER A 138 -5.77 17.78 9.03
CA SER A 138 -7.19 18.06 9.31
C SER A 138 -8.09 16.83 9.10
N THR A 139 -7.73 15.96 8.16
CA THR A 139 -8.47 14.70 7.93
C THR A 139 -8.20 13.70 9.04
N TYR A 140 -6.96 13.60 9.50
CA TYR A 140 -6.58 12.75 10.63
C TYR A 140 -7.28 13.21 11.92
N ASP A 141 -7.25 14.50 12.24
CA ASP A 141 -7.88 15.07 13.44
C ASP A 141 -9.39 14.82 13.47
N ARG A 142 -10.05 14.94 12.33
CA ARG A 142 -11.48 14.62 12.19
C ARG A 142 -11.76 13.16 12.49
N HIS A 143 -10.99 12.25 11.91
CA HIS A 143 -11.15 10.81 12.09
C HIS A 143 -10.96 10.42 13.57
N THR A 144 -9.95 10.97 14.23
CA THR A 144 -9.69 10.66 15.65
C THR A 144 -10.70 11.28 16.61
N THR A 145 -11.41 12.33 16.20
CA THR A 145 -12.45 12.97 17.03
C THR A 145 -13.81 12.28 16.91
N GLU A 146 -14.08 11.62 15.78
CA GLU A 146 -15.34 10.88 15.56
C GLU A 146 -15.35 9.50 16.25
N ASP A 147 -14.18 8.95 16.61
CA ASP A 147 -14.04 7.65 17.26
C ASP A 147 -14.03 7.72 18.82
N VAL A 148 -14.23 8.92 19.42
CA VAL A 148 -14.33 9.16 20.87
C VAL A 148 -15.77 9.45 21.27
#